data_bdb81a1c78af413b5e53823c0bb0a4ac
#
_entry.id   bdb81a1c78af413b5e53823c0bb0a4ac
#
_cell.length_a   1.000
_cell.length_b   1.000
_cell.length_c   1.000
_cell.angle_alpha   90.00
_cell.angle_beta   90.00
_cell.angle_gamma   90.00
#
_symmetry.space_group_name_H-M   'P 1'
#
loop_
_entity.id
_entity.type
_entity.pdbx_description
1 polymer ?
#
loop_
_entity_poly.entity_id
_entity_poly.type
_entity_poly.pdbx_seq_one_letter_code
_entity_poly.pdbx_strand_id
1 'polypeptide(L)'
;DVRLSAPSAFFSRIIFPLETPCFVINRIKISGAEPLLRWLPLQRIADQAQGQCLGAKGINLLMSQMQNRLVDHGYVTTRVLAPQQDLNSGTLALNVVPGKIRGVELTPDSNRYVTLFSAFPARAGTLLDLRDIEQGLENLQRVPTVQANMVLIPGSAPGETDIILNWQQRKMWRLAASLDDSGTRSTGRYQGGGTLFLDNPLSLSDLFYVSAGGSLQSRGDKGTNNLTGHYSLPFGYWTAGMTASRYDYYQAVAGLNGDINYRGESENVALQLSRLLHRNASQKTTFTYDVLTRSSKNYINDTEVEVQRRRTSAWRIGLQHRHFISQAILDAGISYQRGTRWFGAIPAQEEYFGEATALSKILRLNAQLDIPFVVMAQNLHYNLQYQRQSTNTPLTPQDQFSIGGRWSVRGFNGERTLIADRGWWVRNDIGWYLPLPGHELYVGVDYGEVGGRSGAYLLGRHLAGSAVGVRGNVLNTRYDLFAGKPLSKPNGFKTDSLAVGFNLNWLY
;
A
#
# COMPACT_ATOMS: atom_id res chain seq x y z
N ASP A 1 2.37 2.74 -9.60
CA ASP A 1 3.69 2.09 -9.58
C ASP A 1 4.43 2.27 -10.89
N VAL A 2 5.72 2.59 -10.81
CA VAL A 2 6.59 2.72 -11.99
C VAL A 2 7.20 1.37 -12.32
N ARG A 3 6.94 0.88 -13.52
CA ARG A 3 7.44 -0.40 -14.04
C ARG A 3 8.05 -0.16 -15.41
N LEU A 4 9.37 -0.18 -15.49
CA LEU A 4 10.11 0.17 -16.70
C LEU A 4 10.53 -1.05 -17.54
N SER A 5 10.22 -2.26 -17.09
CA SER A 5 10.50 -3.49 -17.83
C SER A 5 9.28 -4.41 -17.84
N ALA A 6 9.23 -5.27 -18.83
CA ALA A 6 8.22 -6.33 -18.87
C ALA A 6 8.47 -7.35 -17.74
N PRO A 7 7.45 -8.11 -17.33
CA PRO A 7 7.64 -9.23 -16.42
C PRO A 7 8.69 -10.20 -16.95
N SER A 8 9.39 -10.85 -16.03
CA SER A 8 10.45 -11.82 -16.35
C SER A 8 9.97 -12.91 -17.28
N ALA A 9 10.75 -13.21 -18.30
CA ALA A 9 10.56 -14.42 -19.07
C ALA A 9 10.89 -15.65 -18.20
N PHE A 10 10.21 -16.75 -18.46
CA PHE A 10 10.49 -18.00 -17.78
C PHE A 10 11.88 -18.52 -18.20
N PHE A 11 12.80 -18.68 -17.24
CA PHE A 11 14.14 -19.17 -17.51
C PHE A 11 14.12 -20.70 -17.52
N SER A 12 14.15 -21.30 -18.72
CA SER A 12 14.22 -22.72 -18.93
C SER A 12 15.65 -23.20 -19.15
N ARG A 13 15.86 -24.50 -19.09
CA ARG A 13 17.13 -25.10 -19.48
C ARG A 13 17.46 -24.77 -20.95
N ILE A 14 18.72 -24.42 -21.24
CA ILE A 14 19.15 -24.09 -22.58
C ILE A 14 19.27 -25.37 -23.41
N ILE A 15 18.69 -25.34 -24.60
CA ILE A 15 18.85 -26.39 -25.60
C ILE A 15 19.76 -25.83 -26.69
N PHE A 16 21.00 -26.34 -26.74
CA PHE A 16 21.99 -25.87 -27.70
C PHE A 16 21.73 -26.50 -29.07
N PRO A 17 21.82 -25.72 -30.17
CA PRO A 17 21.64 -26.23 -31.52
C PRO A 17 22.82 -27.10 -31.96
N LEU A 18 22.53 -28.07 -32.83
CA LEU A 18 23.55 -28.78 -33.56
C LEU A 18 24.07 -27.91 -34.71
N GLU A 19 25.37 -27.65 -34.74
CA GLU A 19 25.96 -26.78 -35.72
C GLU A 19 27.39 -27.19 -36.09
N THR A 20 27.84 -26.75 -37.24
CA THR A 20 29.21 -26.92 -37.70
C THR A 20 29.73 -25.59 -38.28
N PRO A 21 30.97 -25.15 -37.93
CA PRO A 21 31.88 -25.81 -36.97
C PRO A 21 31.40 -25.63 -35.52
N CYS A 22 31.78 -26.56 -34.63
CA CYS A 22 31.57 -26.45 -33.20
C CYS A 22 32.79 -26.88 -32.44
N PHE A 23 32.92 -26.44 -31.20
CA PHE A 23 34.01 -26.74 -30.29
C PHE A 23 33.46 -27.28 -28.99
N VAL A 24 34.03 -28.37 -28.52
CA VAL A 24 33.66 -28.96 -27.23
C VAL A 24 34.16 -28.05 -26.11
N ILE A 25 33.26 -27.55 -25.31
CA ILE A 25 33.54 -26.62 -24.21
C ILE A 25 33.54 -27.43 -22.90
N ASN A 26 34.67 -27.49 -22.24
CA ASN A 26 34.82 -28.17 -20.96
C ASN A 26 34.73 -27.26 -19.76
N ARG A 27 35.03 -25.98 -19.95
CA ARG A 27 35.06 -24.98 -18.91
C ARG A 27 34.64 -23.61 -19.47
N ILE A 28 33.80 -22.90 -18.69
CA ILE A 28 33.43 -21.54 -18.98
C ILE A 28 34.00 -20.64 -17.90
N LYS A 29 34.82 -19.67 -18.30
CA LYS A 29 35.41 -18.69 -17.40
C LYS A 29 34.76 -17.33 -17.58
N ILE A 30 34.15 -16.83 -16.51
CA ILE A 30 33.51 -15.49 -16.50
C ILE A 30 34.43 -14.53 -15.78
N SER A 31 34.70 -13.38 -16.40
CA SER A 31 35.48 -12.28 -15.82
C SER A 31 34.65 -10.99 -15.84
N GLY A 32 34.96 -10.05 -14.94
CA GLY A 32 34.30 -8.75 -14.87
C GLY A 32 32.98 -8.73 -14.10
N ALA A 33 32.56 -9.85 -13.52
CA ALA A 33 31.30 -9.95 -12.78
C ALA A 33 31.42 -9.56 -11.29
N GLU A 34 32.59 -9.17 -10.82
CA GLU A 34 32.87 -8.88 -9.40
C GLU A 34 31.96 -7.77 -8.82
N PRO A 35 31.62 -6.70 -9.55
CA PRO A 35 30.71 -5.67 -9.04
C PRO A 35 29.25 -6.13 -8.89
N LEU A 36 28.88 -7.25 -9.53
CA LEU A 36 27.52 -7.78 -9.51
C LEU A 36 27.24 -8.53 -8.20
N LEU A 37 25.97 -8.74 -7.91
CA LEU A 37 25.53 -9.49 -6.73
C LEU A 37 26.04 -10.94 -6.80
N ARG A 38 26.64 -11.40 -5.72
CA ARG A 38 27.24 -12.75 -5.65
C ARG A 38 26.24 -13.88 -5.84
N TRP A 39 24.98 -13.65 -5.48
CA TRP A 39 23.92 -14.65 -5.62
C TRP A 39 23.33 -14.70 -7.04
N LEU A 40 23.73 -13.79 -7.94
CA LEU A 40 23.28 -13.80 -9.31
C LEU A 40 23.85 -15.01 -10.05
N PRO A 41 23.02 -15.93 -10.60
CA PRO A 41 23.48 -17.25 -11.01
C PRO A 41 24.10 -17.30 -12.41
N LEU A 42 24.98 -16.35 -12.76
CA LEU A 42 25.61 -16.29 -14.07
C LEU A 42 26.47 -17.51 -14.37
N GLN A 43 27.29 -17.96 -13.40
CA GLN A 43 28.12 -19.15 -13.56
C GLN A 43 27.28 -20.40 -13.72
N ARG A 44 26.19 -20.53 -12.98
CA ARG A 44 25.27 -21.66 -13.12
C ARG A 44 24.65 -21.74 -14.52
N ILE A 45 24.28 -20.59 -15.08
CA ILE A 45 23.74 -20.52 -16.45
C ILE A 45 24.83 -20.89 -17.46
N ALA A 46 26.04 -20.36 -17.30
CA ALA A 46 27.17 -20.63 -18.16
C ALA A 46 27.56 -22.11 -18.15
N ASP A 47 27.51 -22.75 -16.97
CA ASP A 47 27.89 -24.14 -16.81
C ASP A 47 26.96 -25.14 -17.51
N GLN A 48 25.81 -24.70 -18.00
CA GLN A 48 24.94 -25.51 -18.86
C GLN A 48 25.60 -25.83 -20.20
N ALA A 49 26.58 -25.04 -20.63
CA ALA A 49 27.37 -25.27 -21.85
C ALA A 49 28.50 -26.31 -21.66
N GLN A 50 28.78 -26.70 -20.44
CA GLN A 50 29.85 -27.63 -20.12
C GLN A 50 29.59 -28.99 -20.77
N GLY A 51 30.57 -29.50 -21.54
CA GLY A 51 30.43 -30.75 -22.28
C GLY A 51 29.68 -30.64 -23.61
N GLN A 52 29.23 -29.46 -23.98
CA GLN A 52 28.50 -29.21 -25.23
C GLN A 52 29.47 -28.80 -26.35
N CYS A 53 29.11 -29.16 -27.60
CA CYS A 53 29.84 -28.66 -28.77
C CYS A 53 29.19 -27.39 -29.27
N LEU A 54 29.86 -26.24 -29.08
CA LEU A 54 29.32 -24.93 -29.37
C LEU A 54 30.01 -24.25 -30.55
N GLY A 55 29.21 -23.77 -31.49
CA GLY A 55 29.62 -22.82 -32.51
C GLY A 55 29.10 -21.42 -32.22
N ALA A 56 29.06 -20.57 -33.21
CA ALA A 56 28.61 -19.21 -33.07
C ALA A 56 27.17 -19.09 -32.52
N LYS A 57 26.28 -19.94 -33.01
CA LYS A 57 24.88 -19.93 -32.57
C LYS A 57 24.74 -20.36 -31.10
N GLY A 58 25.44 -21.40 -30.68
CA GLY A 58 25.40 -21.87 -29.31
C GLY A 58 25.97 -20.89 -28.32
N ILE A 59 27.10 -20.24 -28.67
CA ILE A 59 27.72 -19.22 -27.84
C ILE A 59 26.80 -17.98 -27.72
N ASN A 60 26.21 -17.53 -28.84
CA ASN A 60 25.28 -16.41 -28.81
C ASN A 60 24.03 -16.73 -27.99
N LEU A 61 23.52 -17.95 -28.06
CA LEU A 61 22.38 -18.40 -27.24
C LEU A 61 22.72 -18.35 -25.75
N LEU A 62 23.89 -18.85 -25.36
CA LEU A 62 24.39 -18.80 -23.99
C LEU A 62 24.52 -17.35 -23.47
N MET A 63 25.15 -16.50 -24.29
CA MET A 63 25.31 -15.09 -23.95
C MET A 63 23.97 -14.37 -23.83
N SER A 64 23.01 -14.67 -24.70
CA SER A 64 21.66 -14.12 -24.63
C SER A 64 20.93 -14.53 -23.34
N GLN A 65 21.07 -15.77 -22.92
CA GLN A 65 20.45 -16.24 -21.66
C GLN A 65 21.07 -15.56 -20.45
N MET A 66 22.38 -15.38 -20.44
CA MET A 66 23.07 -14.65 -19.38
C MET A 66 22.65 -13.17 -19.40
N GLN A 67 22.57 -12.55 -20.57
CA GLN A 67 22.15 -11.17 -20.75
C GLN A 67 20.71 -10.96 -20.26
N ASN A 68 19.81 -11.87 -20.61
CA ASN A 68 18.42 -11.81 -20.17
C ASN A 68 18.31 -11.90 -18.63
N ARG A 69 19.16 -12.68 -18.01
CA ARG A 69 19.20 -12.79 -16.54
C ARG A 69 19.65 -11.48 -15.90
N LEU A 70 20.65 -10.83 -16.48
CA LEU A 70 21.11 -9.51 -16.03
C LEU A 70 20.00 -8.46 -16.18
N VAL A 71 19.34 -8.42 -17.33
CA VAL A 71 18.21 -7.51 -17.58
C VAL A 71 17.06 -7.76 -16.63
N ASP A 72 16.76 -9.00 -16.32
CA ASP A 72 15.72 -9.36 -15.37
C ASP A 72 15.99 -8.81 -13.97
N HIS A 73 17.25 -8.78 -13.55
CA HIS A 73 17.65 -8.18 -12.28
C HIS A 73 17.78 -6.65 -12.31
N GLY A 74 17.54 -6.03 -13.46
CA GLY A 74 17.62 -4.57 -13.60
C GLY A 74 18.94 -4.05 -14.19
N TYR A 75 19.91 -4.91 -14.43
CA TYR A 75 21.21 -4.52 -15.01
C TYR A 75 21.12 -4.41 -16.54
N VAL A 76 20.31 -3.47 -17.01
CA VAL A 76 19.92 -3.36 -18.42
C VAL A 76 21.05 -2.85 -19.32
N THR A 77 22.08 -2.23 -18.77
CA THR A 77 23.24 -1.72 -19.53
C THR A 77 24.51 -2.58 -19.35
N THR A 78 24.49 -3.55 -18.46
CA THR A 78 25.58 -4.52 -18.32
C THR A 78 25.56 -5.50 -19.47
N ARG A 79 26.71 -5.77 -20.06
CA ARG A 79 26.84 -6.61 -21.26
C ARG A 79 27.71 -7.83 -21.02
N VAL A 80 27.33 -8.94 -21.65
CA VAL A 80 28.13 -10.16 -21.72
C VAL A 80 28.76 -10.23 -23.12
N LEU A 81 30.08 -10.27 -23.18
CA LEU A 81 30.85 -10.29 -24.43
C LEU A 81 31.74 -11.52 -24.48
N ALA A 82 31.93 -12.06 -25.69
CA ALA A 82 32.90 -13.11 -25.95
C ALA A 82 34.07 -12.48 -26.74
N PRO A 83 35.26 -12.33 -26.11
CA PRO A 83 36.42 -11.80 -26.81
C PRO A 83 36.94 -12.81 -27.81
N GLN A 84 37.74 -12.34 -28.76
CA GLN A 84 38.43 -13.23 -29.69
C GLN A 84 39.35 -14.18 -28.91
N GLN A 85 39.22 -15.48 -29.19
CA GLN A 85 39.91 -16.54 -28.39
C GLN A 85 40.02 -17.82 -29.18
N ASP A 86 40.91 -18.69 -28.74
CA ASP A 86 41.04 -20.03 -29.27
C ASP A 86 40.17 -21.03 -28.47
N LEU A 87 39.12 -21.52 -29.09
CA LEU A 87 38.19 -22.46 -28.47
C LEU A 87 38.69 -23.91 -28.48
N ASN A 88 39.77 -24.21 -29.19
CA ASN A 88 40.37 -25.54 -29.19
C ASN A 88 40.94 -25.94 -27.82
N SER A 89 41.18 -24.99 -26.94
CA SER A 89 41.62 -25.25 -25.55
C SER A 89 40.53 -25.91 -24.69
N GLY A 90 39.28 -25.91 -25.15
CA GLY A 90 38.12 -26.37 -24.37
C GLY A 90 37.63 -25.36 -23.32
N THR A 91 38.21 -24.18 -23.27
CA THR A 91 37.78 -23.10 -22.37
C THR A 91 37.12 -21.98 -23.14
N LEU A 92 35.90 -21.62 -22.76
CA LEU A 92 35.19 -20.45 -23.26
C LEU A 92 35.34 -19.32 -22.25
N ALA A 93 35.97 -18.21 -22.66
CA ALA A 93 36.09 -17.01 -21.85
C ALA A 93 34.97 -16.02 -22.23
N LEU A 94 34.23 -15.58 -21.22
CA LEU A 94 33.19 -14.58 -21.35
C LEU A 94 33.52 -13.37 -20.45
N ASN A 95 33.38 -12.18 -20.98
CA ASN A 95 33.59 -10.94 -20.24
C ASN A 95 32.25 -10.28 -19.93
N VAL A 96 32.06 -9.94 -18.67
CA VAL A 96 30.94 -9.09 -18.24
C VAL A 96 31.45 -7.67 -18.13
N VAL A 97 30.84 -6.76 -18.87
CA VAL A 97 31.15 -5.32 -18.81
C VAL A 97 30.03 -4.66 -17.98
N PRO A 98 30.31 -4.30 -16.71
CA PRO A 98 29.32 -3.67 -15.86
C PRO A 98 28.89 -2.32 -16.44
N GLY A 99 27.58 -2.10 -16.53
CA GLY A 99 27.03 -0.79 -16.87
C GLY A 99 27.01 0.10 -15.63
N LYS A 100 27.64 1.27 -15.73
CA LYS A 100 27.74 2.22 -14.62
C LYS A 100 27.06 3.53 -14.98
N ILE A 101 26.58 4.22 -13.94
CA ILE A 101 26.01 5.55 -14.05
C ILE A 101 27.16 6.57 -14.07
N ARG A 102 27.25 7.39 -15.11
CA ARG A 102 28.17 8.52 -15.15
C ARG A 102 27.61 9.71 -14.35
N GLY A 103 26.33 10.01 -14.51
CA GLY A 103 25.69 11.08 -13.78
C GLY A 103 24.16 11.00 -13.85
N VAL A 104 23.52 11.68 -12.92
CA VAL A 104 22.07 11.87 -12.90
C VAL A 104 21.83 13.37 -12.95
N GLU A 105 21.19 13.85 -14.01
CA GLU A 105 21.04 15.28 -14.28
C GLU A 105 19.61 15.62 -14.66
N LEU A 106 19.22 16.86 -14.37
CA LEU A 106 17.95 17.42 -14.80
C LEU A 106 18.10 18.06 -16.19
N THR A 107 17.02 18.01 -16.97
CA THR A 107 16.95 18.77 -18.23
C THR A 107 16.96 20.28 -17.95
N PRO A 108 17.45 21.14 -18.91
CA PRO A 108 17.48 22.59 -18.69
C PRO A 108 16.10 23.22 -18.47
N ASP A 109 15.04 22.62 -18.98
CA ASP A 109 13.66 23.08 -18.83
C ASP A 109 12.96 22.56 -17.58
N SER A 110 13.64 21.74 -16.78
CA SER A 110 13.08 21.24 -15.51
C SER A 110 12.97 22.35 -14.47
N ASN A 111 11.93 22.28 -13.63
CA ASN A 111 11.87 23.09 -12.44
C ASN A 111 12.98 22.67 -11.46
N ARG A 112 13.35 23.55 -10.54
CA ARG A 112 14.47 23.33 -9.62
C ARG A 112 14.06 22.96 -8.20
N TYR A 113 12.77 22.73 -7.97
CA TYR A 113 12.23 22.40 -6.64
C TYR A 113 12.31 20.93 -6.34
N VAL A 114 13.45 20.30 -6.65
CA VAL A 114 13.67 18.88 -6.49
C VAL A 114 15.06 18.61 -5.91
N THR A 115 15.13 17.66 -4.99
CA THR A 115 16.38 17.15 -4.43
C THR A 115 16.58 15.72 -4.90
N LEU A 116 17.47 15.54 -5.87
CA LEU A 116 17.73 14.21 -6.43
C LEU A 116 18.47 13.30 -5.45
N PHE A 117 19.30 13.87 -4.60
CA PHE A 117 20.07 13.09 -3.63
C PHE A 117 19.18 12.24 -2.71
N SER A 118 18.12 12.81 -2.20
CA SER A 118 17.19 12.09 -1.31
C SER A 118 16.19 11.23 -2.07
N ALA A 119 15.66 11.72 -3.19
CA ALA A 119 14.60 11.02 -3.92
C ALA A 119 15.12 9.87 -4.78
N PHE A 120 16.29 10.01 -5.37
CA PHE A 120 16.79 9.12 -6.40
C PHE A 120 17.91 8.23 -5.87
N PRO A 121 17.70 6.91 -5.68
CA PRO A 121 18.73 6.04 -5.10
C PRO A 121 19.89 5.73 -6.03
N ALA A 122 19.75 5.94 -7.35
CA ALA A 122 20.83 5.77 -8.31
C ALA A 122 21.87 6.88 -8.16
N ARG A 123 23.16 6.51 -8.12
CA ARG A 123 24.28 7.41 -7.88
C ARG A 123 25.31 7.31 -8.99
N ALA A 124 25.99 8.42 -9.28
CA ALA A 124 27.14 8.43 -10.17
C ALA A 124 28.23 7.46 -9.67
N GLY A 125 28.80 6.68 -10.58
CA GLY A 125 29.85 5.72 -10.29
C GLY A 125 29.37 4.34 -9.82
N THR A 126 28.10 4.17 -9.57
CA THR A 126 27.50 2.87 -9.18
C THR A 126 26.97 2.12 -10.41
N LEU A 127 26.68 0.83 -10.23
CA LEU A 127 25.99 0.05 -11.26
C LEU A 127 24.64 0.66 -11.60
N LEU A 128 24.32 0.68 -12.88
CA LEU A 128 23.00 1.08 -13.33
C LEU A 128 22.05 -0.09 -13.09
N ASP A 129 21.16 0.11 -12.12
CA ASP A 129 20.08 -0.81 -11.79
C ASP A 129 18.75 -0.12 -12.10
N LEU A 130 17.98 -0.71 -13.02
CA LEU A 130 16.69 -0.17 -13.39
C LEU A 130 15.73 -0.07 -12.20
N ARG A 131 15.91 -0.93 -11.19
CA ARG A 131 15.08 -0.91 -9.97
C ARG A 131 15.32 0.36 -9.14
N ASP A 132 16.56 0.85 -9.10
CA ASP A 132 16.89 2.12 -8.47
C ASP A 132 16.23 3.29 -9.21
N ILE A 133 16.20 3.23 -10.53
CA ILE A 133 15.56 4.26 -11.36
C ILE A 133 14.03 4.24 -11.17
N GLU A 134 13.43 3.07 -11.16
CA GLU A 134 12.00 2.92 -10.88
C GLU A 134 11.64 3.49 -9.51
N GLN A 135 12.42 3.18 -8.49
CA GLN A 135 12.22 3.71 -7.14
C GLN A 135 12.36 5.22 -7.09
N GLY A 136 13.37 5.76 -7.76
CA GLY A 136 13.56 7.21 -7.84
C GLY A 136 12.40 7.92 -8.51
N LEU A 137 11.92 7.40 -9.63
CA LEU A 137 10.75 7.94 -10.31
C LEU A 137 9.48 7.83 -9.46
N GLU A 138 9.27 6.73 -8.75
CA GLU A 138 8.14 6.62 -7.82
C GLU A 138 8.23 7.64 -6.68
N ASN A 139 9.42 7.87 -6.13
CA ASN A 139 9.62 8.88 -5.10
C ASN A 139 9.27 10.28 -5.62
N LEU A 140 9.68 10.62 -6.84
CA LEU A 140 9.36 11.90 -7.45
C LEU A 140 7.87 12.04 -7.78
N GLN A 141 7.27 10.99 -8.30
CA GLN A 141 5.87 10.99 -8.74
C GLN A 141 4.88 10.67 -7.62
N ARG A 142 5.35 10.37 -6.40
CA ARG A 142 4.45 10.24 -5.24
C ARG A 142 3.73 11.55 -4.93
N VAL A 143 4.31 12.66 -5.36
CA VAL A 143 3.69 13.98 -5.33
C VAL A 143 2.76 14.12 -6.54
N PRO A 144 1.44 14.16 -6.39
CA PRO A 144 0.50 14.06 -7.50
C PRO A 144 0.59 15.17 -8.55
N THR A 145 1.15 16.31 -8.19
CA THR A 145 1.30 17.47 -9.08
C THR A 145 2.63 17.46 -9.84
N VAL A 146 3.46 16.44 -9.61
CA VAL A 146 4.76 16.28 -10.27
C VAL A 146 4.66 15.27 -11.40
N GLN A 147 5.26 15.62 -12.55
CA GLN A 147 5.53 14.72 -13.65
C GLN A 147 7.03 14.56 -13.80
N ALA A 148 7.51 13.34 -13.81
CA ALA A 148 8.92 13.03 -13.97
C ALA A 148 9.09 11.93 -15.02
N ASN A 149 9.97 12.20 -15.99
CA ASN A 149 10.34 11.27 -17.05
C ASN A 149 11.86 11.15 -17.07
N MET A 150 12.35 10.02 -17.54
CA MET A 150 13.79 9.82 -17.70
C MET A 150 14.16 9.31 -19.08
N VAL A 151 15.39 9.61 -19.48
CA VAL A 151 16.04 9.08 -20.68
C VAL A 151 17.42 8.60 -20.29
N LEU A 152 17.84 7.46 -20.83
CA LEU A 152 19.19 6.93 -20.67
C LEU A 152 20.00 7.33 -21.91
N ILE A 153 21.12 8.02 -21.69
CA ILE A 153 22.01 8.47 -22.76
C ILE A 153 23.37 7.80 -22.56
N PRO A 154 23.89 7.07 -23.59
CA PRO A 154 25.23 6.48 -23.49
C PRO A 154 26.30 7.54 -23.24
N GLY A 155 27.23 7.22 -22.34
CA GLY A 155 28.38 8.08 -22.09
C GLY A 155 29.51 7.88 -23.10
N SER A 156 30.58 8.65 -22.92
CA SER A 156 31.74 8.60 -23.82
C SER A 156 32.58 7.33 -23.64
N ALA A 157 32.63 6.77 -22.44
CA ALA A 157 33.37 5.55 -22.18
C ALA A 157 32.47 4.30 -22.25
N PRO A 158 33.02 3.13 -22.57
CA PRO A 158 32.23 1.89 -22.60
C PRO A 158 31.62 1.59 -21.23
N GLY A 159 30.35 1.20 -21.23
CA GLY A 159 29.60 0.87 -20.02
C GLY A 159 29.11 2.06 -19.20
N GLU A 160 29.35 3.29 -19.65
CA GLU A 160 28.83 4.50 -18.99
C GLU A 160 27.50 4.95 -19.58
N THR A 161 26.60 5.39 -18.70
CA THR A 161 25.29 5.92 -19.07
C THR A 161 24.95 7.11 -18.22
N ASP A 162 24.39 8.15 -18.82
CA ASP A 162 23.80 9.28 -18.13
C ASP A 162 22.30 9.08 -18.00
N ILE A 163 21.78 9.39 -16.80
CA ILE A 163 20.35 9.42 -16.53
C ILE A 163 19.91 10.88 -16.59
N ILE A 164 19.08 11.21 -17.55
CA ILE A 164 18.55 12.56 -17.74
C ILE A 164 17.08 12.57 -17.32
N LEU A 165 16.76 13.40 -16.33
CA LEU A 165 15.42 13.53 -15.78
C LEU A 165 14.77 14.83 -16.24
N ASN A 166 13.55 14.74 -16.72
CA ASN A 166 12.68 15.90 -16.90
C ASN A 166 11.68 15.92 -15.76
N TRP A 167 11.76 16.93 -14.89
CA TRP A 167 10.94 17.07 -13.72
C TRP A 167 10.14 18.37 -13.79
N GLN A 168 8.81 18.26 -13.70
CA GLN A 168 7.89 19.40 -13.77
C GLN A 168 6.88 19.30 -12.64
N GLN A 169 6.65 20.41 -11.96
CA GLN A 169 5.59 20.51 -10.96
C GLN A 169 4.58 21.55 -11.40
N ARG A 170 3.34 21.12 -11.63
CA ARG A 170 2.26 21.96 -12.14
C ARG A 170 1.79 22.99 -11.12
N LYS A 171 1.63 22.58 -9.87
CA LYS A 171 1.27 23.44 -8.76
C LYS A 171 1.72 22.85 -7.43
N MET A 172 1.78 23.67 -6.39
CA MET A 172 2.34 23.28 -5.09
C MET A 172 1.27 22.99 -4.04
N TRP A 173 0.02 23.14 -4.37
CA TRP A 173 -1.07 22.94 -3.43
C TRP A 173 -2.26 22.28 -4.12
N ARG A 174 -3.06 21.57 -3.34
CA ARG A 174 -4.33 20.98 -3.77
C ARG A 174 -5.36 21.17 -2.67
N LEU A 175 -6.62 21.27 -3.06
CA LEU A 175 -7.74 21.29 -2.14
C LEU A 175 -8.63 20.07 -2.42
N ALA A 176 -9.14 19.47 -1.35
CA ALA A 176 -10.14 18.41 -1.42
C ALA A 176 -11.30 18.74 -0.50
N ALA A 177 -12.47 18.32 -0.89
CA ALA A 177 -13.67 18.38 -0.08
C ALA A 177 -14.38 17.04 -0.11
N SER A 178 -15.01 16.68 0.98
CA SER A 178 -15.74 15.43 1.10
C SER A 178 -17.12 15.66 1.70
N LEU A 179 -18.08 14.85 1.30
CA LEU A 179 -19.43 14.80 1.83
C LEU A 179 -19.91 13.37 1.81
N ASP A 180 -20.41 12.89 2.93
CA ASP A 180 -20.94 11.54 3.06
C ASP A 180 -21.99 11.45 4.17
N ASP A 181 -22.64 10.31 4.28
CA ASP A 181 -23.61 10.00 5.31
C ASP A 181 -23.15 8.87 6.26
N SER A 182 -21.84 8.76 6.47
CA SER A 182 -21.24 7.68 7.25
C SER A 182 -21.32 7.86 8.77
N GLY A 183 -21.79 8.99 9.25
CA GLY A 183 -21.94 9.25 10.68
C GLY A 183 -23.09 8.46 11.31
N THR A 184 -23.13 8.46 12.66
CA THR A 184 -24.22 7.86 13.42
C THR A 184 -25.36 8.83 13.66
N ARG A 185 -26.56 8.32 13.91
CA ARG A 185 -27.72 9.16 14.24
C ARG A 185 -27.54 9.93 15.56
N SER A 186 -26.79 9.35 16.50
CA SER A 186 -26.57 9.96 17.81
C SER A 186 -25.66 11.17 17.78
N THR A 187 -24.70 11.24 16.87
CA THR A 187 -23.71 12.32 16.78
C THR A 187 -23.76 13.11 15.50
N GLY A 188 -24.51 12.66 14.51
CA GLY A 188 -24.68 13.31 13.21
C GLY A 188 -24.37 12.36 12.06
N ARG A 189 -25.39 12.14 11.21
CA ARG A 189 -25.27 11.20 10.09
C ARG A 189 -24.45 11.77 8.94
N TYR A 190 -24.66 13.03 8.60
CA TYR A 190 -24.00 13.68 7.47
C TYR A 190 -22.67 14.27 7.90
N GLN A 191 -21.62 13.91 7.19
CA GLN A 191 -20.24 14.32 7.47
C GLN A 191 -19.71 15.12 6.29
N GLY A 192 -19.00 16.20 6.60
CA GLY A 192 -18.31 16.99 5.60
C GLY A 192 -16.88 17.27 6.05
N GLY A 193 -16.01 17.49 5.08
CA GLY A 193 -14.60 17.74 5.38
C GLY A 193 -13.92 18.48 4.26
N GLY A 194 -12.81 19.10 4.62
CA GLY A 194 -11.89 19.76 3.68
C GLY A 194 -10.46 19.39 4.00
N THR A 195 -9.64 19.33 2.97
CA THR A 195 -8.23 19.02 3.08
C THR A 195 -7.42 20.00 2.24
N LEU A 196 -6.38 20.57 2.85
CA LEU A 196 -5.36 21.34 2.14
C LEU A 196 -4.11 20.46 2.04
N PHE A 197 -3.65 20.25 0.82
CA PHE A 197 -2.39 19.56 0.54
C PHE A 197 -1.34 20.59 0.14
N LEU A 198 -0.16 20.47 0.71
CA LEU A 198 1.04 21.13 0.23
C LEU A 198 1.96 20.07 -0.38
N ASP A 199 2.11 20.14 -1.69
CA ASP A 199 2.87 19.18 -2.46
C ASP A 199 4.31 19.65 -2.61
N ASN A 200 5.26 18.87 -2.07
CA ASN A 200 6.68 19.13 -2.16
C ASN A 200 7.11 20.46 -1.46
N PRO A 201 6.63 20.74 -0.25
CA PRO A 201 6.87 22.06 0.38
C PRO A 201 8.35 22.34 0.66
N LEU A 202 9.16 21.34 0.98
CA LEU A 202 10.59 21.47 1.25
C LEU A 202 11.48 21.00 0.11
N SER A 203 10.92 20.75 -1.07
CA SER A 203 11.66 20.24 -2.24
C SER A 203 12.32 18.87 -2.00
N LEU A 204 11.74 18.06 -1.12
CA LEU A 204 12.23 16.73 -0.76
C LEU A 204 11.33 15.61 -1.30
N SER A 205 10.49 15.90 -2.28
CA SER A 205 9.40 15.02 -2.74
C SER A 205 8.46 14.67 -1.59
N ASP A 206 8.31 15.59 -0.69
CA ASP A 206 7.55 15.46 0.54
C ASP A 206 6.09 15.86 0.34
N LEU A 207 5.25 15.35 1.20
CA LEU A 207 3.82 15.62 1.21
C LEU A 207 3.40 16.09 2.60
N PHE A 208 2.67 17.19 2.63
CA PHE A 208 2.01 17.66 3.83
C PHE A 208 0.52 17.82 3.54
N TYR A 209 -0.32 17.42 4.48
CA TYR A 209 -1.71 17.82 4.43
C TYR A 209 -2.28 18.08 5.81
N VAL A 210 -3.28 18.94 5.85
CA VAL A 210 -4.13 19.16 7.00
C VAL A 210 -5.59 18.97 6.57
N SER A 211 -6.32 18.17 7.33
CA SER A 211 -7.72 17.81 7.04
C SER A 211 -8.57 18.16 8.25
N ALA A 212 -9.68 18.82 8.00
CA ALA A 212 -10.66 19.15 9.03
C ALA A 212 -12.04 18.69 8.55
N GLY A 213 -12.83 18.12 9.46
CA GLY A 213 -14.15 17.66 9.13
C GLY A 213 -15.03 17.52 10.36
N GLY A 214 -16.27 17.13 10.12
CA GLY A 214 -17.22 16.91 11.19
C GLY A 214 -18.63 16.72 10.67
N SER A 215 -19.57 16.60 11.60
CA SER A 215 -20.97 16.48 11.28
C SER A 215 -21.51 17.82 10.78
N LEU A 216 -22.35 17.77 9.74
CA LEU A 216 -22.99 18.96 9.15
C LEU A 216 -24.27 19.37 9.89
N GLN A 217 -24.90 18.41 10.57
CA GLN A 217 -26.12 18.67 11.36
C GLN A 217 -25.76 18.94 12.80
N SER A 218 -25.14 20.10 13.07
CA SER A 218 -24.96 20.54 14.45
C SER A 218 -26.19 21.32 14.89
N ARG A 219 -27.08 20.69 15.61
CA ARG A 219 -28.19 21.36 16.27
C ARG A 219 -27.87 21.74 17.72
N GLY A 220 -26.60 21.98 18.02
CA GLY A 220 -26.17 22.34 19.38
C GLY A 220 -26.16 21.22 20.40
N ASP A 221 -26.87 20.11 20.15
CA ASP A 221 -27.03 18.99 21.05
C ASP A 221 -26.25 17.74 20.66
N LYS A 222 -25.70 17.73 19.45
CA LYS A 222 -24.87 16.62 18.96
C LYS A 222 -23.92 17.07 17.85
N GLY A 223 -22.78 16.38 17.72
CA GLY A 223 -21.84 16.66 16.68
C GLY A 223 -20.56 15.87 16.80
N THR A 224 -19.78 15.90 15.74
CA THR A 224 -18.43 15.36 15.68
C THR A 224 -17.51 16.37 15.01
N ASN A 225 -16.24 16.38 15.44
CA ASN A 225 -15.20 17.18 14.78
C ASN A 225 -13.94 16.32 14.69
N ASN A 226 -13.21 16.44 13.60
CA ASN A 226 -11.91 15.83 13.45
C ASN A 226 -10.91 16.79 12.81
N LEU A 227 -9.65 16.61 13.16
CA LEU A 227 -8.54 17.35 12.60
C LEU A 227 -7.37 16.38 12.44
N THR A 228 -6.77 16.33 11.27
CA THR A 228 -5.64 15.47 10.98
C THR A 228 -4.55 16.25 10.27
N GLY A 229 -3.32 16.10 10.71
CA GLY A 229 -2.13 16.59 10.04
C GLY A 229 -1.22 15.45 9.67
N HIS A 230 -0.58 15.51 8.51
CA HIS A 230 0.32 14.48 8.03
C HIS A 230 1.50 15.10 7.29
N TYR A 231 2.69 14.56 7.54
CA TYR A 231 3.88 14.87 6.77
C TYR A 231 4.65 13.60 6.45
N SER A 232 5.11 13.45 5.23
CA SER A 232 5.93 12.32 4.84
C SER A 232 6.94 12.71 3.77
N LEU A 233 8.07 12.00 3.77
CA LEU A 233 9.13 12.19 2.79
C LEU A 233 9.80 10.86 2.46
N PRO A 234 10.25 10.68 1.21
CA PRO A 234 11.05 9.54 0.82
C PRO A 234 12.55 9.86 1.00
N PHE A 235 13.32 8.81 1.21
CA PHE A 235 14.78 8.85 1.09
C PHE A 235 15.25 7.53 0.48
N GLY A 236 15.44 7.53 -0.83
CA GLY A 236 15.77 6.31 -1.57
C GLY A 236 14.68 5.24 -1.41
N TYR A 237 15.05 4.10 -0.84
CA TYR A 237 14.12 3.01 -0.56
C TYR A 237 13.33 3.18 0.75
N TRP A 238 13.65 4.21 1.52
CA TRP A 238 13.00 4.51 2.78
C TRP A 238 11.92 5.57 2.61
N THR A 239 10.88 5.48 3.41
CA THR A 239 9.87 6.54 3.55
C THR A 239 9.59 6.73 5.02
N ALA A 240 9.64 7.97 5.47
CA ALA A 240 9.31 8.35 6.84
C ALA A 240 8.07 9.24 6.84
N GLY A 241 7.24 9.09 7.86
CA GLY A 241 6.04 9.88 7.99
C GLY A 241 5.59 10.05 9.42
N MET A 242 4.80 11.08 9.65
CA MET A 242 4.13 11.32 10.93
C MET A 242 2.69 11.75 10.66
N THR A 243 1.77 11.17 11.40
CA THR A 243 0.36 11.55 11.36
C THR A 243 -0.10 11.86 12.77
N ALA A 244 -0.73 13.02 12.96
CA ALA A 244 -1.35 13.41 14.20
C ALA A 244 -2.82 13.70 13.94
N SER A 245 -3.71 13.17 14.74
CA SER A 245 -5.14 13.37 14.58
C SER A 245 -5.82 13.61 15.92
N ARG A 246 -6.88 14.39 15.87
CA ARG A 246 -7.76 14.68 16.99
C ARG A 246 -9.20 14.45 16.55
N TYR A 247 -9.97 13.81 17.41
CA TYR A 247 -11.37 13.53 17.19
C TYR A 247 -12.17 13.88 18.45
N ASP A 248 -13.26 14.63 18.27
CA ASP A 248 -14.17 15.00 19.35
C ASP A 248 -15.59 14.61 18.94
N TYR A 249 -16.38 14.19 19.92
CA TYR A 249 -17.82 14.05 19.74
C TYR A 249 -18.56 14.64 20.95
N TYR A 250 -19.80 15.06 20.72
CA TYR A 250 -20.70 15.46 21.78
C TYR A 250 -22.13 15.05 21.44
N GLN A 251 -22.90 14.75 22.49
CA GLN A 251 -24.28 14.38 22.34
C GLN A 251 -25.03 14.74 23.63
N ALA A 252 -26.22 15.34 23.49
CA ALA A 252 -27.14 15.58 24.59
C ALA A 252 -28.23 14.49 24.59
N VAL A 253 -28.45 13.89 25.75
CA VAL A 253 -29.47 12.87 25.95
C VAL A 253 -30.44 13.36 26.99
N ALA A 254 -31.76 13.29 26.71
CA ALA A 254 -32.80 13.72 27.63
C ALA A 254 -32.77 12.88 28.93
N GLY A 255 -32.61 13.55 30.07
CA GLY A 255 -32.67 12.94 31.39
C GLY A 255 -33.91 13.37 32.15
N LEU A 256 -34.11 12.80 33.34
CA LEU A 256 -35.29 13.09 34.18
C LEU A 256 -35.32 14.54 34.67
N ASN A 257 -34.18 15.16 34.92
CA ASN A 257 -34.05 16.50 35.49
C ASN A 257 -33.32 17.49 34.52
N GLY A 258 -33.34 17.19 33.22
CA GLY A 258 -32.67 18.00 32.21
C GLY A 258 -31.81 17.15 31.30
N ASP A 259 -31.16 17.76 30.33
CA ASP A 259 -30.31 17.06 29.39
C ASP A 259 -28.98 16.65 30.02
N ILE A 260 -28.53 15.44 29.71
CA ILE A 260 -27.22 14.92 30.06
C ILE A 260 -26.31 15.08 28.86
N ASN A 261 -25.22 15.82 29.01
CA ASN A 261 -24.26 16.09 27.95
C ASN A 261 -23.11 15.10 28.03
N TYR A 262 -22.93 14.31 26.97
CA TYR A 262 -21.78 13.42 26.82
C TYR A 262 -20.81 14.04 25.82
N ARG A 263 -19.53 14.03 26.16
CA ARG A 263 -18.47 14.50 25.32
C ARG A 263 -17.28 13.57 25.38
N GLY A 264 -16.63 13.32 24.25
CA GLY A 264 -15.41 12.53 24.18
C GLY A 264 -14.37 13.24 23.33
N GLU A 265 -13.11 13.06 23.70
CA GLU A 265 -11.94 13.55 22.99
C GLU A 265 -10.97 12.40 22.82
N SER A 266 -10.35 12.31 21.62
CA SER A 266 -9.24 11.38 21.40
C SER A 266 -8.16 12.04 20.56
N GLU A 267 -6.92 11.72 20.87
CA GLU A 267 -5.74 12.16 20.13
C GLU A 267 -4.90 10.95 19.77
N ASN A 268 -4.42 10.91 18.53
CA ASN A 268 -3.58 9.83 18.03
C ASN A 268 -2.35 10.44 17.37
N VAL A 269 -1.19 9.86 17.62
CA VAL A 269 0.05 10.18 16.92
C VAL A 269 0.67 8.88 16.44
N ALA A 270 1.06 8.84 15.18
CA ALA A 270 1.74 7.72 14.57
C ALA A 270 3.02 8.20 13.89
N LEU A 271 4.12 7.54 14.21
CA LEU A 271 5.38 7.66 13.49
C LEU A 271 5.51 6.43 12.60
N GLN A 272 5.79 6.64 11.33
CA GLN A 272 5.78 5.59 10.32
C GLN A 272 7.12 5.57 9.61
N LEU A 273 7.72 4.40 9.51
CA LEU A 273 8.94 4.17 8.75
C LEU A 273 8.71 2.95 7.87
N SER A 274 8.97 3.08 6.58
CA SER A 274 8.87 1.96 5.66
C SER A 274 10.13 1.85 4.83
N ARG A 275 10.45 0.62 4.43
CA ARG A 275 11.53 0.34 3.50
C ARG A 275 11.08 -0.65 2.46
N LEU A 276 11.32 -0.31 1.20
CA LEU A 276 11.16 -1.27 0.11
C LEU A 276 12.32 -2.27 0.18
N LEU A 277 12.01 -3.54 0.45
CA LEU A 277 13.01 -4.60 0.58
C LEU A 277 13.38 -5.22 -0.76
N HIS A 278 12.38 -5.36 -1.63
CA HIS A 278 12.54 -6.03 -2.92
C HIS A 278 11.57 -5.45 -3.94
N ARG A 279 12.07 -5.27 -5.15
CA ARG A 279 11.23 -4.93 -6.30
C ARG A 279 11.80 -5.55 -7.57
N ASN A 280 10.91 -6.00 -8.45
CA ASN A 280 11.25 -6.41 -9.80
C ASN A 280 10.12 -5.99 -10.75
N ALA A 281 10.09 -6.53 -11.97
CA ALA A 281 9.09 -6.17 -12.97
C ALA A 281 7.65 -6.53 -12.56
N SER A 282 7.45 -7.47 -11.66
CA SER A 282 6.13 -8.02 -11.31
C SER A 282 5.75 -7.90 -9.84
N GLN A 283 6.67 -7.51 -8.96
CA GLN A 283 6.36 -7.51 -7.53
C GLN A 283 7.18 -6.51 -6.74
N LYS A 284 6.62 -6.09 -5.59
CA LYS A 284 7.27 -5.23 -4.60
C LYS A 284 6.96 -5.75 -3.21
N THR A 285 7.96 -5.79 -2.36
CA THR A 285 7.82 -6.15 -0.93
C THR A 285 8.35 -5.03 -0.08
N THR A 286 7.52 -4.52 0.83
CA THR A 286 7.84 -3.40 1.69
C THR A 286 7.75 -3.82 3.15
N PHE A 287 8.75 -3.48 3.95
CA PHE A 287 8.73 -3.59 5.39
C PHE A 287 8.23 -2.27 6.00
N THR A 288 7.39 -2.37 7.04
CA THR A 288 6.87 -1.21 7.76
C THR A 288 7.14 -1.32 9.25
N TYR A 289 7.44 -0.20 9.88
CA TYR A 289 7.57 -0.07 11.32
C TYR A 289 6.83 1.19 11.77
N ASP A 290 5.89 1.02 12.70
CA ASP A 290 5.10 2.13 13.23
C ASP A 290 5.22 2.19 14.75
N VAL A 291 5.23 3.40 15.29
CA VAL A 291 5.06 3.68 16.71
C VAL A 291 3.80 4.50 16.87
N LEU A 292 2.90 4.02 17.71
CA LEU A 292 1.55 4.57 17.84
C LEU A 292 1.34 5.03 19.28
N THR A 293 0.72 6.20 19.43
CA THR A 293 0.20 6.66 20.72
C THR A 293 -1.25 7.07 20.55
N ARG A 294 -2.04 6.82 21.57
CA ARG A 294 -3.45 7.20 21.62
C ARG A 294 -3.80 7.65 23.03
N SER A 295 -4.48 8.78 23.13
CA SER A 295 -5.08 9.20 24.39
C SER A 295 -6.56 9.53 24.18
N SER A 296 -7.40 9.21 25.15
CA SER A 296 -8.81 9.54 25.11
C SER A 296 -9.33 9.91 26.48
N LYS A 297 -10.31 10.83 26.49
CA LYS A 297 -11.00 11.30 27.69
C LYS A 297 -12.48 11.39 27.37
N ASN A 298 -13.31 11.11 28.37
CA ASN A 298 -14.76 11.25 28.28
C ASN A 298 -15.27 12.12 29.41
N TYR A 299 -16.33 12.86 29.14
CA TYR A 299 -16.94 13.82 30.06
C TYR A 299 -18.44 13.61 30.13
N ILE A 300 -19.00 13.79 31.30
CA ILE A 300 -20.45 13.87 31.53
C ILE A 300 -20.71 15.22 32.19
N ASN A 301 -21.54 16.08 31.56
CA ASN A 301 -21.83 17.45 32.00
C ASN A 301 -20.55 18.23 32.36
N ASP A 302 -19.56 18.19 31.45
CA ASP A 302 -18.24 18.84 31.55
C ASP A 302 -17.33 18.32 32.68
N THR A 303 -17.71 17.26 33.36
CA THR A 303 -16.88 16.58 34.35
C THR A 303 -16.23 15.34 33.73
N GLU A 304 -14.91 15.26 33.83
CA GLU A 304 -14.20 14.09 33.29
C GLU A 304 -14.55 12.82 34.05
N VAL A 305 -14.81 11.75 33.31
CA VAL A 305 -14.95 10.38 33.85
C VAL A 305 -13.58 9.75 33.88
N GLU A 306 -12.84 9.90 34.95
CA GLU A 306 -11.42 9.50 35.06
C GLU A 306 -11.21 8.00 34.84
N VAL A 307 -12.15 7.15 35.18
CA VAL A 307 -12.05 5.69 34.94
C VAL A 307 -12.10 5.30 33.48
N GLN A 308 -12.54 6.22 32.60
CA GLN A 308 -12.56 6.02 31.16
C GLN A 308 -11.36 6.65 30.45
N ARG A 309 -10.48 7.32 31.20
CA ARG A 309 -9.25 7.88 30.62
C ARG A 309 -8.35 6.77 30.13
N ARG A 310 -7.91 6.88 28.87
CA ARG A 310 -6.99 5.93 28.25
C ARG A 310 -5.77 6.67 27.70
N ARG A 311 -4.62 6.11 27.94
CA ARG A 311 -3.37 6.54 27.31
C ARG A 311 -2.58 5.30 26.99
N THR A 312 -2.48 4.99 25.70
CA THR A 312 -1.86 3.75 25.21
C THR A 312 -0.76 4.05 24.22
N SER A 313 0.17 3.13 24.11
CA SER A 313 1.21 3.15 23.10
C SER A 313 1.42 1.74 22.56
N ALA A 314 1.94 1.67 21.34
CA ALA A 314 2.21 0.39 20.69
C ALA A 314 3.29 0.58 19.63
N TRP A 315 3.97 -0.50 19.32
CA TRP A 315 4.73 -0.61 18.08
C TRP A 315 4.09 -1.65 17.17
N ARG A 316 4.28 -1.47 15.88
CA ARG A 316 3.79 -2.39 14.86
C ARG A 316 4.86 -2.62 13.82
N ILE A 317 5.09 -3.88 13.47
CA ILE A 317 5.92 -4.26 12.32
C ILE A 317 5.03 -4.94 11.28
N GLY A 318 5.38 -4.79 10.02
CA GLY A 318 4.59 -5.35 8.94
C GLY A 318 5.36 -5.60 7.68
N LEU A 319 4.81 -6.46 6.83
CA LEU A 319 5.25 -6.68 5.47
C LEU A 319 4.05 -6.47 4.56
N GLN A 320 4.24 -5.68 3.51
CA GLN A 320 3.28 -5.48 2.43
C GLN A 320 3.88 -5.99 1.14
N HIS A 321 3.12 -6.78 0.41
CA HIS A 321 3.55 -7.35 -0.85
C HIS A 321 2.54 -7.01 -1.94
N ARG A 322 3.02 -6.43 -3.04
CA ARG A 322 2.25 -6.19 -4.24
C ARG A 322 2.75 -7.09 -5.35
N HIS A 323 1.83 -7.78 -6.00
CA HIS A 323 2.15 -8.70 -7.08
C HIS A 323 1.25 -8.41 -8.28
N PHE A 324 1.87 -8.18 -9.43
CA PHE A 324 1.17 -8.03 -10.70
C PHE A 324 1.18 -9.38 -11.40
N ILE A 325 0.01 -10.01 -11.51
CA ILE A 325 -0.17 -11.32 -12.12
C ILE A 325 -0.95 -11.10 -13.42
N SER A 326 -0.24 -10.98 -14.56
CA SER A 326 -0.84 -10.56 -15.82
C SER A 326 -1.55 -9.21 -15.64
N GLN A 327 -2.85 -9.12 -15.83
CA GLN A 327 -3.64 -7.91 -15.60
C GLN A 327 -4.19 -7.81 -14.17
N ALA A 328 -4.07 -8.87 -13.38
CA ALA A 328 -4.53 -8.88 -12.00
C ALA A 328 -3.50 -8.24 -11.06
N ILE A 329 -3.99 -7.60 -10.01
CA ILE A 329 -3.16 -6.99 -8.98
C ILE A 329 -3.55 -7.60 -7.62
N LEU A 330 -2.57 -8.19 -6.94
CA LEU A 330 -2.71 -8.68 -5.57
C LEU A 330 -1.91 -7.78 -4.64
N ASP A 331 -2.58 -7.25 -3.62
CA ASP A 331 -1.95 -6.60 -2.47
C ASP A 331 -2.23 -7.44 -1.23
N ALA A 332 -1.20 -7.86 -0.54
CA ALA A 332 -1.32 -8.66 0.68
C ALA A 332 -0.39 -8.12 1.76
N GLY A 333 -0.83 -8.19 3.00
CA GLY A 333 -0.04 -7.70 4.11
C GLY A 333 -0.25 -8.52 5.37
N ILE A 334 0.79 -8.52 6.19
CA ILE A 334 0.79 -9.10 7.54
C ILE A 334 1.42 -8.09 8.45
N SER A 335 0.83 -7.88 9.63
CA SER A 335 1.40 -7.01 10.64
C SER A 335 1.23 -7.60 12.03
N TYR A 336 2.19 -7.32 12.90
CA TYR A 336 2.15 -7.67 14.30
C TYR A 336 2.29 -6.41 15.13
N GLN A 337 1.34 -6.20 16.04
CA GLN A 337 1.29 -5.04 16.93
C GLN A 337 1.39 -5.50 18.38
N ARG A 338 2.21 -4.76 19.14
CA ARG A 338 2.34 -4.99 20.58
C ARG A 338 2.13 -3.70 21.36
N GLY A 339 1.20 -3.73 22.31
CA GLY A 339 0.99 -2.65 23.25
C GLY A 339 2.14 -2.53 24.24
N THR A 340 2.50 -1.29 24.58
CA THR A 340 3.62 -0.96 25.45
C THR A 340 3.21 0.05 26.52
N ARG A 341 4.13 0.36 27.42
CA ARG A 341 3.99 1.44 28.42
C ARG A 341 4.80 2.68 28.08
N TRP A 342 5.19 2.84 26.82
CA TRP A 342 5.99 3.98 26.36
C TRP A 342 5.19 5.29 26.41
N PHE A 343 5.90 6.42 26.47
CA PHE A 343 5.33 7.77 26.35
C PHE A 343 4.24 8.09 27.38
N GLY A 344 4.42 7.62 28.61
CA GLY A 344 3.46 7.86 29.66
C GLY A 344 2.16 7.06 29.56
N ALA A 345 2.17 5.96 28.80
CA ALA A 345 1.01 5.07 28.73
C ALA A 345 0.63 4.53 30.10
N ILE A 346 -0.68 4.45 30.35
CA ILE A 346 -1.23 3.98 31.61
C ILE A 346 -1.92 2.63 31.43
N PRO A 347 -1.95 1.78 32.48
CA PRO A 347 -2.73 0.55 32.43
C PRO A 347 -4.21 0.83 32.16
N ALA A 348 -4.86 -0.03 31.39
CA ALA A 348 -6.30 0.02 31.23
C ALA A 348 -6.98 -0.38 32.52
N GLN A 349 -8.12 0.23 32.85
CA GLN A 349 -8.85 -0.10 34.07
C GLN A 349 -9.31 -1.57 34.11
N GLU A 350 -9.62 -2.13 32.94
CA GLU A 350 -10.02 -3.53 32.78
C GLU A 350 -8.90 -4.52 33.17
N GLU A 351 -7.63 -4.08 33.18
CA GLU A 351 -6.49 -4.93 33.59
C GLU A 351 -6.59 -5.34 35.05
N TYR A 352 -7.17 -4.51 35.90
CA TYR A 352 -7.35 -4.83 37.32
C TYR A 352 -8.35 -5.96 37.57
N PHE A 353 -9.20 -6.22 36.58
CA PHE A 353 -10.23 -7.28 36.66
C PHE A 353 -9.92 -8.44 35.70
N GLY A 354 -8.80 -8.40 34.99
CA GLY A 354 -8.43 -9.43 34.02
C GLY A 354 -9.35 -9.49 32.80
N GLU A 355 -10.11 -8.44 32.52
CA GLU A 355 -11.09 -8.42 31.44
C GLU A 355 -10.48 -7.98 30.09
N ALA A 356 -9.52 -7.06 30.13
CA ALA A 356 -8.83 -6.55 28.95
C ALA A 356 -7.48 -5.97 29.32
N THR A 357 -6.59 -5.84 28.35
CA THR A 357 -5.26 -5.26 28.56
C THR A 357 -4.89 -4.31 27.43
N ALA A 358 -4.19 -3.22 27.77
CA ALA A 358 -3.54 -2.34 26.81
C ALA A 358 -2.18 -2.89 26.32
N LEU A 359 -1.63 -3.91 27.00
CA LEU A 359 -0.46 -4.66 26.55
C LEU A 359 -0.89 -5.76 25.57
N SER A 360 -1.50 -5.34 24.48
CA SER A 360 -2.08 -6.21 23.47
C SER A 360 -1.03 -6.88 22.60
N LYS A 361 -1.37 -8.03 22.04
CA LYS A 361 -0.61 -8.75 21.03
C LYS A 361 -1.56 -9.05 19.88
N ILE A 362 -1.42 -8.36 18.77
CA ILE A 362 -2.39 -8.42 17.68
C ILE A 362 -1.68 -8.76 16.38
N LEU A 363 -2.14 -9.83 15.73
CA LEU A 363 -1.73 -10.19 14.37
C LEU A 363 -2.84 -9.79 13.40
N ARG A 364 -2.50 -9.02 12.36
CA ARG A 364 -3.43 -8.63 11.32
C ARG A 364 -2.98 -9.15 9.97
N LEU A 365 -3.93 -9.63 9.19
CA LEU A 365 -3.75 -10.00 7.79
C LEU A 365 -4.69 -9.16 6.96
N ASN A 366 -4.21 -8.71 5.81
CA ASN A 366 -5.05 -8.06 4.81
C ASN A 366 -4.70 -8.58 3.42
N ALA A 367 -5.67 -8.58 2.53
CA ALA A 367 -5.46 -8.92 1.14
C ALA A 367 -6.47 -8.17 0.29
N GLN A 368 -6.04 -7.76 -0.88
CA GLN A 368 -6.90 -7.18 -1.90
C GLN A 368 -6.50 -7.76 -3.25
N LEU A 369 -7.46 -8.25 -4.01
CA LEU A 369 -7.24 -8.81 -5.33
C LEU A 369 -8.20 -8.15 -6.30
N ASP A 370 -7.67 -7.61 -7.39
CA ASP A 370 -8.44 -7.05 -8.47
C ASP A 370 -8.12 -7.80 -9.78
N ILE A 371 -9.14 -8.38 -10.41
CA ILE A 371 -8.99 -9.15 -11.63
C ILE A 371 -9.89 -8.54 -12.70
N PRO A 372 -9.34 -7.82 -13.68
CA PRO A 372 -10.12 -7.38 -14.84
C PRO A 372 -10.39 -8.55 -15.78
N PHE A 373 -11.57 -8.57 -16.36
CA PHE A 373 -11.96 -9.57 -17.35
C PHE A 373 -12.98 -9.01 -18.33
N VAL A 374 -13.18 -9.70 -19.44
CA VAL A 374 -14.08 -9.30 -20.50
C VAL A 374 -15.10 -10.42 -20.74
N VAL A 375 -16.37 -10.05 -20.75
CA VAL A 375 -17.49 -10.95 -21.07
C VAL A 375 -18.39 -10.25 -22.07
N MET A 376 -18.69 -10.90 -23.19
CA MET A 376 -19.56 -10.34 -24.26
C MET A 376 -19.15 -8.92 -24.67
N ALA A 377 -17.86 -8.69 -24.87
CA ALA A 377 -17.26 -7.39 -25.20
C ALA A 377 -17.48 -6.29 -24.14
N GLN A 378 -17.91 -6.65 -22.92
CA GLN A 378 -18.03 -5.75 -21.79
C GLN A 378 -16.85 -5.90 -20.85
N ASN A 379 -16.34 -4.78 -20.35
CA ASN A 379 -15.24 -4.75 -19.38
C ASN A 379 -15.79 -4.84 -17.97
N LEU A 380 -15.38 -5.86 -17.25
CA LEU A 380 -15.72 -6.09 -15.86
C LEU A 380 -14.46 -6.24 -15.02
N HIS A 381 -14.62 -6.17 -13.72
CA HIS A 381 -13.56 -6.58 -12.79
C HIS A 381 -14.18 -7.24 -11.56
N TYR A 382 -13.44 -8.19 -11.01
CA TYR A 382 -13.71 -8.78 -9.72
C TYR A 382 -12.75 -8.20 -8.71
N ASN A 383 -13.29 -7.69 -7.59
CA ASN A 383 -12.50 -7.16 -6.49
C ASN A 383 -12.81 -7.94 -5.22
N LEU A 384 -11.78 -8.51 -4.61
CA LEU A 384 -11.86 -9.19 -3.32
C LEU A 384 -11.07 -8.39 -2.31
N GLN A 385 -11.67 -8.15 -1.14
CA GLN A 385 -11.00 -7.57 0.02
C GLN A 385 -11.17 -8.51 1.21
N TYR A 386 -10.09 -8.74 1.94
CA TYR A 386 -10.07 -9.59 3.12
C TYR A 386 -9.30 -8.91 4.23
N GLN A 387 -9.85 -8.95 5.43
CA GLN A 387 -9.14 -8.53 6.64
C GLN A 387 -9.35 -9.54 7.76
N ARG A 388 -8.30 -9.74 8.55
CA ARG A 388 -8.35 -10.62 9.71
C ARG A 388 -7.55 -10.01 10.86
N GLN A 389 -8.09 -10.10 12.04
CA GLN A 389 -7.41 -9.79 13.30
C GLN A 389 -7.42 -11.02 14.20
N SER A 390 -6.24 -11.41 14.69
CA SER A 390 -6.05 -12.53 15.59
C SER A 390 -5.33 -12.05 16.85
N THR A 391 -5.72 -12.56 17.98
CA THR A 391 -5.08 -12.25 19.26
C THR A 391 -5.37 -13.35 20.28
N ASN A 392 -4.45 -13.54 21.21
CA ASN A 392 -4.65 -14.37 22.39
C ASN A 392 -4.82 -13.55 23.68
N THR A 393 -4.78 -12.21 23.54
CA THR A 393 -5.01 -11.30 24.66
C THR A 393 -6.42 -10.72 24.60
N PRO A 394 -7.10 -10.49 25.73
CA PRO A 394 -8.33 -9.73 25.74
C PRO A 394 -8.01 -8.26 25.45
N LEU A 395 -8.75 -7.67 24.53
CA LEU A 395 -8.49 -6.32 24.05
C LEU A 395 -9.43 -5.29 24.67
N THR A 396 -8.91 -4.07 24.84
CA THR A 396 -9.76 -2.92 25.13
C THR A 396 -10.64 -2.60 23.92
N PRO A 397 -11.80 -1.94 24.09
CA PRO A 397 -12.74 -1.67 23.00
C PRO A 397 -12.09 -0.98 21.79
N GLN A 398 -11.08 -0.13 22.01
CA GLN A 398 -10.39 0.59 20.93
C GLN A 398 -9.61 -0.33 19.99
N ASP A 399 -9.17 -1.48 20.45
CA ASP A 399 -8.37 -2.44 19.70
C ASP A 399 -9.20 -3.60 19.15
N GLN A 400 -10.47 -3.69 19.51
CA GLN A 400 -11.35 -4.76 19.07
C GLN A 400 -11.70 -4.66 17.60
N PHE A 401 -12.06 -5.80 17.02
CA PHE A 401 -12.45 -5.93 15.61
C PHE A 401 -13.95 -5.86 15.47
N SER A 402 -14.44 -5.06 14.55
CA SER A 402 -15.86 -4.80 14.37
C SER A 402 -16.30 -5.14 12.93
N ILE A 403 -17.49 -5.71 12.81
CA ILE A 403 -18.15 -5.96 11.54
C ILE A 403 -19.57 -5.41 11.54
N GLY A 404 -20.04 -5.00 10.36
CA GLY A 404 -21.38 -4.44 10.14
C GLY A 404 -21.33 -2.97 9.78
N GLY A 405 -21.43 -2.65 8.49
CA GLY A 405 -21.40 -1.30 7.96
C GLY A 405 -20.65 -1.20 6.65
N ARG A 406 -20.59 0.00 6.09
CA ARG A 406 -20.02 0.23 4.74
C ARG A 406 -18.53 -0.08 4.61
N TRP A 407 -17.82 -0.18 5.73
CA TRP A 407 -16.37 -0.40 5.75
C TRP A 407 -15.96 -1.85 6.02
N SER A 408 -16.93 -2.73 6.27
CA SER A 408 -16.67 -4.14 6.55
C SER A 408 -17.68 -5.03 5.83
N VAL A 409 -18.74 -5.47 6.50
CA VAL A 409 -19.83 -6.23 5.90
C VAL A 409 -20.95 -5.25 5.54
N ARG A 410 -21.13 -4.99 4.25
CA ARG A 410 -22.14 -4.06 3.73
C ARG A 410 -23.55 -4.64 3.85
N GLY A 411 -24.54 -3.80 3.73
CA GLY A 411 -25.95 -4.17 3.87
C GLY A 411 -26.55 -3.82 5.23
N PHE A 412 -25.72 -3.34 6.16
CA PHE A 412 -26.12 -2.88 7.48
C PHE A 412 -25.95 -1.37 7.58
N ASN A 413 -26.80 -0.72 8.35
CA ASN A 413 -26.77 0.75 8.49
C ASN A 413 -25.61 1.28 9.35
N GLY A 414 -24.86 0.41 10.01
CA GLY A 414 -23.70 0.80 10.84
C GLY A 414 -24.05 1.31 12.25
N GLU A 415 -25.33 1.45 12.60
CA GLU A 415 -25.75 1.90 13.92
C GLU A 415 -25.44 0.86 15.01
N ARG A 416 -25.51 -0.41 14.65
CA ARG A 416 -25.07 -1.53 15.47
C ARG A 416 -24.06 -2.35 14.73
N THR A 417 -23.06 -2.82 15.46
CA THR A 417 -21.98 -3.66 14.94
C THR A 417 -21.79 -4.86 15.86
N LEU A 418 -21.18 -5.92 15.34
CA LEU A 418 -20.62 -6.97 16.16
C LEU A 418 -19.15 -6.68 16.35
N ILE A 419 -18.72 -6.60 17.61
CA ILE A 419 -17.35 -6.21 17.96
C ILE A 419 -16.80 -7.20 18.99
N ALA A 420 -15.59 -7.70 18.76
CA ALA A 420 -14.91 -8.64 19.62
C ALA A 420 -13.40 -8.58 19.44
N ASP A 421 -12.65 -9.37 20.21
CA ASP A 421 -11.18 -9.33 20.20
C ASP A 421 -10.58 -9.73 18.85
N ARG A 422 -11.17 -10.72 18.20
CA ARG A 422 -10.69 -11.26 16.92
C ARG A 422 -11.83 -11.38 15.92
N GLY A 423 -11.48 -11.41 14.66
CA GLY A 423 -12.47 -11.54 13.62
C GLY A 423 -11.86 -11.47 12.25
N TRP A 424 -12.70 -11.65 11.26
CA TRP A 424 -12.35 -11.49 9.85
C TRP A 424 -13.58 -11.11 9.05
N TRP A 425 -13.35 -10.50 7.90
CA TRP A 425 -14.39 -10.28 6.92
C TRP A 425 -13.82 -10.41 5.50
N VAL A 426 -14.69 -10.77 4.58
CA VAL A 426 -14.40 -10.83 3.16
C VAL A 426 -15.47 -10.05 2.40
N ARG A 427 -15.04 -9.23 1.45
CA ARG A 427 -15.90 -8.45 0.56
C ARG A 427 -15.60 -8.86 -0.87
N ASN A 428 -16.67 -9.09 -1.62
CA ASN A 428 -16.57 -9.46 -3.02
C ASN A 428 -17.43 -8.50 -3.85
N ASP A 429 -16.81 -7.91 -4.88
CA ASP A 429 -17.49 -7.06 -5.84
C ASP A 429 -17.27 -7.57 -7.25
N ILE A 430 -18.32 -7.50 -8.06
CA ILE A 430 -18.20 -7.55 -9.52
C ILE A 430 -18.62 -6.18 -10.01
N GLY A 431 -17.71 -5.46 -10.67
CA GLY A 431 -17.94 -4.16 -11.27
C GLY A 431 -18.05 -4.25 -12.79
N TRP A 432 -18.99 -3.53 -13.35
CA TRP A 432 -19.15 -3.39 -14.78
C TRP A 432 -18.88 -1.95 -15.19
N TYR A 433 -17.82 -1.77 -15.99
CA TYR A 433 -17.51 -0.47 -16.56
C TYR A 433 -18.51 -0.13 -17.64
N LEU A 434 -19.31 0.93 -17.39
CA LEU A 434 -20.34 1.36 -18.31
C LEU A 434 -19.74 1.89 -19.62
N PRO A 435 -20.51 1.90 -20.73
CA PRO A 435 -20.09 2.55 -21.97
C PRO A 435 -19.78 4.05 -21.79
N LEU A 436 -20.34 4.69 -20.80
CA LEU A 436 -19.99 6.06 -20.39
C LEU A 436 -18.65 6.02 -19.63
N PRO A 437 -17.58 6.65 -20.15
CA PRO A 437 -16.28 6.61 -19.49
C PRO A 437 -16.32 7.16 -18.05
N GLY A 438 -15.66 6.46 -17.14
CA GLY A 438 -15.52 6.89 -15.76
C GLY A 438 -16.65 6.47 -14.83
N HIS A 439 -17.59 5.64 -15.28
CA HIS A 439 -18.69 5.16 -14.46
C HIS A 439 -18.74 3.64 -14.43
N GLU A 440 -19.15 3.10 -13.30
CA GLU A 440 -19.19 1.67 -13.04
C GLU A 440 -20.42 1.33 -12.20
N LEU A 441 -21.11 0.24 -12.57
CA LEU A 441 -22.11 -0.41 -11.73
C LEU A 441 -21.46 -1.60 -11.04
N TYR A 442 -21.79 -1.82 -9.78
CA TYR A 442 -21.23 -2.96 -9.05
C TYR A 442 -22.29 -3.65 -8.19
N VAL A 443 -22.08 -4.94 -7.97
CA VAL A 443 -22.79 -5.75 -7.00
C VAL A 443 -21.78 -6.47 -6.13
N GLY A 444 -22.13 -6.63 -4.86
CA GLY A 444 -21.23 -7.24 -3.91
C GLY A 444 -21.96 -8.11 -2.89
N VAL A 445 -21.24 -9.09 -2.37
CA VAL A 445 -21.66 -9.95 -1.26
C VAL A 445 -20.51 -10.03 -0.27
N ASP A 446 -20.81 -9.76 1.00
CA ASP A 446 -19.86 -9.69 2.08
C ASP A 446 -20.23 -10.65 3.19
N TYR A 447 -19.21 -11.16 3.87
CA TYR A 447 -19.37 -12.03 5.03
C TYR A 447 -18.30 -11.69 6.07
N GLY A 448 -18.66 -11.79 7.36
CA GLY A 448 -17.72 -11.57 8.45
C GLY A 448 -18.11 -12.31 9.70
N GLU A 449 -17.09 -12.60 10.52
CA GLU A 449 -17.23 -13.24 11.82
C GLU A 449 -16.36 -12.55 12.86
N VAL A 450 -16.83 -12.52 14.08
CA VAL A 450 -16.07 -12.07 15.23
C VAL A 450 -16.11 -13.13 16.33
N GLY A 451 -15.10 -13.12 17.21
CA GLY A 451 -15.00 -14.09 18.27
C GLY A 451 -13.97 -13.67 19.31
N GLY A 452 -13.79 -14.53 20.30
CA GLY A 452 -12.91 -14.28 21.42
C GLY A 452 -13.68 -14.13 22.73
N ARG A 453 -12.98 -13.84 23.79
CA ARG A 453 -13.54 -13.76 25.13
C ARG A 453 -14.67 -12.71 25.24
N SER A 454 -14.49 -11.56 24.61
CA SER A 454 -15.50 -10.49 24.60
C SER A 454 -16.73 -10.81 23.73
N GLY A 455 -16.63 -11.79 22.85
CA GLY A 455 -17.73 -12.23 21.98
C GLY A 455 -18.80 -13.06 22.70
N ALA A 456 -18.56 -13.49 23.93
CA ALA A 456 -19.49 -14.33 24.68
C ALA A 456 -20.81 -13.62 25.00
N TYR A 457 -20.84 -12.31 25.04
CA TYR A 457 -22.00 -11.50 25.38
C TYR A 457 -22.73 -10.96 24.15
N LEU A 458 -22.29 -11.31 22.94
CA LEU A 458 -22.92 -10.87 21.70
C LEU A 458 -24.13 -11.72 21.36
N LEU A 459 -25.08 -11.13 20.65
CA LEU A 459 -26.28 -11.81 20.13
C LEU A 459 -25.91 -12.95 19.16
N GLY A 460 -24.78 -12.84 18.50
CA GLY A 460 -24.26 -13.79 17.55
C GLY A 460 -22.89 -13.34 17.06
N ARG A 461 -22.29 -14.11 16.16
CA ARG A 461 -20.88 -13.94 15.78
C ARG A 461 -20.65 -13.64 14.30
N HIS A 462 -21.67 -13.74 13.46
CA HIS A 462 -21.49 -13.56 12.01
C HIS A 462 -22.57 -12.70 11.39
N LEU A 463 -22.17 -12.01 10.34
CA LEU A 463 -23.04 -11.20 9.50
C LEU A 463 -22.72 -11.53 8.03
N ALA A 464 -23.77 -11.52 7.20
CA ALA A 464 -23.63 -11.53 5.76
C ALA A 464 -24.50 -10.42 5.18
N GLY A 465 -24.00 -9.75 4.16
CA GLY A 465 -24.71 -8.63 3.55
C GLY A 465 -24.43 -8.50 2.07
N SER A 466 -25.21 -7.64 1.43
CA SER A 466 -25.10 -7.36 0.01
C SER A 466 -25.02 -5.87 -0.24
N ALA A 467 -24.49 -5.51 -1.41
CA ALA A 467 -24.46 -4.13 -1.87
C ALA A 467 -24.65 -4.07 -3.38
N VAL A 468 -25.32 -3.03 -3.82
CA VAL A 468 -25.46 -2.65 -5.22
C VAL A 468 -25.18 -1.16 -5.29
N GLY A 469 -24.43 -0.72 -6.27
CA GLY A 469 -24.12 0.69 -6.36
C GLY A 469 -23.63 1.13 -7.72
N VAL A 470 -23.47 2.43 -7.84
CA VAL A 470 -22.84 3.11 -8.97
C VAL A 470 -21.74 4.02 -8.42
N ARG A 471 -20.59 3.97 -9.05
CA ARG A 471 -19.45 4.82 -8.68
C ARG A 471 -18.73 5.34 -9.93
N GLY A 472 -18.09 6.48 -9.80
CA GLY A 472 -17.36 7.07 -10.91
C GLY A 472 -16.88 8.47 -10.61
N ASN A 473 -16.46 9.18 -11.66
CA ASN A 473 -15.97 10.54 -11.61
C ASN A 473 -16.80 11.46 -12.51
N VAL A 474 -17.22 12.60 -11.96
CA VAL A 474 -17.90 13.68 -12.69
C VAL A 474 -17.33 15.01 -12.21
N LEU A 475 -16.81 15.82 -13.12
CA LEU A 475 -16.33 17.19 -12.82
C LEU A 475 -15.39 17.24 -11.60
N ASN A 476 -14.33 16.43 -11.61
CA ASN A 476 -13.36 16.30 -10.52
C ASN A 476 -13.93 15.75 -9.21
N THR A 477 -15.15 15.25 -9.23
CA THR A 477 -15.81 14.65 -8.07
C THR A 477 -15.92 13.14 -8.26
N ARG A 478 -15.31 12.38 -7.34
CA ARG A 478 -15.51 10.94 -7.23
C ARG A 478 -16.76 10.71 -6.39
N TYR A 479 -17.68 9.90 -6.90
CA TYR A 479 -18.90 9.56 -6.19
C TYR A 479 -19.06 8.05 -6.06
N ASP A 480 -19.77 7.65 -5.01
CA ASP A 480 -20.23 6.28 -4.77
C ASP A 480 -21.62 6.36 -4.15
N LEU A 481 -22.62 5.84 -4.86
CA LEU A 481 -23.99 5.74 -4.41
C LEU A 481 -24.35 4.27 -4.30
N PHE A 482 -24.81 3.83 -3.14
CA PHE A 482 -25.04 2.41 -2.90
C PHE A 482 -26.28 2.15 -2.06
N ALA A 483 -26.78 0.93 -2.20
CA ALA A 483 -27.82 0.35 -1.36
C ALA A 483 -27.44 -1.10 -1.07
N GLY A 484 -27.84 -1.59 0.10
CA GLY A 484 -27.55 -2.96 0.50
C GLY A 484 -28.60 -3.51 1.44
N LYS A 485 -28.66 -4.84 1.50
CA LYS A 485 -29.55 -5.57 2.41
C LYS A 485 -28.79 -6.56 3.24
N PRO A 486 -29.16 -6.74 4.53
CA PRO A 486 -28.68 -7.88 5.30
C PRO A 486 -29.11 -9.20 4.64
N LEU A 487 -28.19 -10.13 4.49
CA LEU A 487 -28.47 -11.48 4.01
C LEU A 487 -28.59 -12.48 5.16
N SER A 488 -27.81 -12.29 6.20
CA SER A 488 -27.85 -13.11 7.43
C SER A 488 -27.40 -12.26 8.63
N LYS A 489 -28.11 -12.39 9.70
CA LYS A 489 -27.81 -11.69 10.95
C LYS A 489 -28.31 -12.49 12.15
N PRO A 490 -27.75 -12.27 13.37
CA PRO A 490 -28.28 -12.88 14.57
C PRO A 490 -29.70 -12.42 14.89
N ASN A 491 -30.47 -13.28 15.55
CA ASN A 491 -31.78 -12.91 16.06
C ASN A 491 -31.66 -11.75 17.06
N GLY A 492 -32.49 -10.72 16.92
CA GLY A 492 -32.47 -9.54 17.76
C GLY A 492 -31.46 -8.48 17.33
N PHE A 493 -30.64 -8.72 16.31
CA PHE A 493 -29.77 -7.71 15.75
C PHE A 493 -30.59 -6.71 14.93
N LYS A 494 -30.69 -5.48 15.44
CA LYS A 494 -31.50 -4.43 14.82
C LYS A 494 -30.69 -3.67 13.76
N THR A 495 -31.23 -3.62 12.57
CA THR A 495 -30.71 -2.82 11.47
C THR A 495 -31.87 -2.48 10.53
N ASP A 496 -31.69 -1.47 9.68
CA ASP A 496 -32.67 -1.17 8.64
C ASP A 496 -32.74 -2.33 7.63
N SER A 497 -33.92 -2.54 7.07
CA SER A 497 -34.11 -3.56 6.03
C SER A 497 -33.37 -3.24 4.74
N LEU A 498 -33.10 -1.96 4.50
CA LEU A 498 -32.32 -1.44 3.37
C LEU A 498 -31.38 -0.36 3.88
N ALA A 499 -30.08 -0.58 3.72
CA ALA A 499 -29.06 0.42 4.02
C ALA A 499 -28.70 1.16 2.74
N VAL A 500 -28.83 2.48 2.73
CA VAL A 500 -28.44 3.34 1.62
C VAL A 500 -27.36 4.30 2.07
N GLY A 501 -26.51 4.69 1.14
CA GLY A 501 -25.46 5.64 1.46
C GLY A 501 -24.82 6.25 0.25
N PHE A 502 -24.04 7.30 0.51
CA PHE A 502 -23.27 7.98 -0.52
C PHE A 502 -21.95 8.47 0.02
N ASN A 503 -20.95 8.58 -0.89
CA ASN A 503 -19.69 9.26 -0.64
C ASN A 503 -19.40 10.17 -1.84
N LEU A 504 -19.07 11.43 -1.57
CA LEU A 504 -18.63 12.39 -2.57
C LEU A 504 -17.27 12.93 -2.16
N ASN A 505 -16.32 12.91 -3.09
CA ASN A 505 -14.97 13.44 -2.88
C ASN A 505 -14.57 14.31 -4.07
N TRP A 506 -14.34 15.57 -3.82
CA TRP A 506 -13.93 16.55 -4.81
C TRP A 506 -12.46 16.88 -4.61
N LEU A 507 -11.73 17.02 -5.71
CA LEU A 507 -10.30 17.37 -5.70
C LEU A 507 -10.04 18.46 -6.76
N TYR A 508 -9.36 19.52 -6.32
CA TYR A 508 -8.92 20.61 -7.19
C TYR A 508 -7.40 20.70 -7.24
#